data_a82fc697cd1fffb4f048f55b872673bf
#
_entry.id   a82fc697cd1fffb4f048f55b872673bf
#
_cell.length_a   1.000
_cell.length_b   1.000
_cell.length_c   1.000
_cell.angle_alpha   90.00
_cell.angle_beta   90.00
_cell.angle_gamma   90.00
#
_symmetry.space_group_name_H-M   'P 1'
#
loop_
_entity.id
_entity.type
_entity.pdbx_description
1 polymer ?
#
loop_
_entity_poly.entity_id
_entity_poly.type
_entity_poly.pdbx_seq_one_letter_code
_entity_poly.pdbx_strand_id
1 'polypeptide(L)'
;MLKTLPPTLREKKRYLAFEILHKEELSNDDVIGIIRSSIIEYCGFKECATANPWLIDYSNGMGILRVERTQVDNVKASLIMVSHYKRNPINIRVMGVSNSIKNIRKKFLHVPHEPYYKIIQRKKREYQNKLKKQ
;
A
#
# COMPACT_ATOMS: atom_id res chain seq x y z
N MET A 1 -30.65 -15.78 -4.52
CA MET A 1 -29.28 -15.62 -5.03
C MET A 1 -28.96 -14.13 -5.18
N LEU A 2 -27.92 -13.68 -4.53
CA LEU A 2 -27.51 -12.28 -4.65
C LEU A 2 -26.84 -12.04 -6.00
N LYS A 3 -27.37 -11.08 -6.74
CA LYS A 3 -26.76 -10.69 -8.03
C LYS A 3 -25.59 -9.75 -7.78
N THR A 4 -24.55 -9.88 -8.61
CA THR A 4 -23.42 -8.95 -8.59
C THR A 4 -23.90 -7.56 -8.96
N LEU A 5 -23.44 -6.54 -8.24
CA LEU A 5 -23.75 -5.15 -8.57
C LEU A 5 -23.25 -4.77 -9.96
N PRO A 6 -23.99 -3.93 -10.71
CA PRO A 6 -23.48 -3.38 -11.97
C PRO A 6 -22.15 -2.63 -11.78
N PRO A 7 -21.27 -2.59 -12.78
CA PRO A 7 -19.98 -1.89 -12.65
C PRO A 7 -20.08 -0.45 -12.16
N THR A 8 -21.14 0.26 -12.50
CA THR A 8 -21.36 1.65 -12.08
C THR A 8 -21.68 1.80 -10.60
N LEU A 9 -22.18 0.73 -9.95
CA LEU A 9 -22.55 0.73 -8.53
C LEU A 9 -21.52 0.03 -7.64
N ARG A 10 -20.48 -0.56 -8.21
CA ARG A 10 -19.41 -1.20 -7.44
C ARG A 10 -18.47 -0.16 -6.88
N GLU A 11 -17.92 -0.45 -5.68
CA GLU A 11 -16.83 0.34 -5.13
C GLU A 11 -15.66 0.35 -6.10
N LYS A 12 -15.14 1.54 -6.37
CA LYS A 12 -13.95 1.70 -7.22
C LYS A 12 -12.74 1.92 -6.35
N LYS A 13 -11.68 1.18 -6.65
CA LYS A 13 -10.42 1.27 -5.93
C LYS A 13 -9.41 2.13 -6.68
N ARG A 14 -8.52 2.76 -5.91
CA ARG A 14 -7.38 3.49 -6.46
C ARG A 14 -6.12 2.99 -5.76
N TYR A 15 -5.02 3.12 -6.44
CA TYR A 15 -3.72 2.68 -5.95
C TYR A 15 -2.82 3.88 -5.77
N LEU A 16 -2.20 3.98 -4.59
CA LEU A 16 -1.28 5.05 -4.26
C LEU A 16 0.13 4.47 -4.17
N ALA A 17 1.06 5.08 -4.90
CA ALA A 17 2.48 4.80 -4.70
C ALA A 17 2.99 5.74 -3.61
N PHE A 18 3.69 5.20 -2.62
CA PHE A 18 4.23 5.99 -1.53
C PHE A 18 5.66 5.56 -1.20
N GLU A 19 6.40 6.46 -0.59
CA GLU A 19 7.74 6.24 -0.11
C GLU A 19 7.80 6.60 1.37
N ILE A 20 8.44 5.74 2.16
CA ILE A 20 8.65 5.97 3.59
C ILE A 20 10.14 6.24 3.82
N LEU A 21 10.44 7.38 4.44
CA LEU A 21 11.77 7.73 4.90
C LEU A 21 11.83 7.52 6.41
N HIS A 22 12.55 6.48 6.83
CA HIS A 22 12.69 6.11 8.23
C HIS A 22 14.08 5.53 8.48
N LYS A 23 14.56 5.69 9.69
CA LYS A 23 15.90 5.22 10.12
C LYS A 23 16.04 3.71 10.03
N GLU A 24 15.00 2.98 10.40
CA GLU A 24 15.00 1.52 10.41
C GLU A 24 14.11 0.97 9.31
N GLU A 25 14.42 -0.25 8.86
CA GLU A 25 13.56 -0.95 7.93
C GLU A 25 12.28 -1.41 8.63
N LEU A 26 11.14 -1.17 8.00
CA LEU A 26 9.83 -1.50 8.54
C LEU A 26 9.27 -2.76 7.87
N SER A 27 8.61 -3.61 8.65
CA SER A 27 7.87 -4.76 8.11
C SER A 27 6.55 -4.29 7.48
N ASN A 28 5.94 -5.17 6.67
CA ASN A 28 4.63 -4.89 6.09
C ASN A 28 3.57 -4.63 7.17
N ASP A 29 3.61 -5.37 8.27
CA ASP A 29 2.67 -5.17 9.38
C ASP A 29 2.85 -3.81 10.04
N ASP A 30 4.10 -3.38 10.22
CA ASP A 30 4.40 -2.06 10.77
C ASP A 30 3.86 -0.96 9.86
N VAL A 31 4.09 -1.08 8.56
CA VAL A 31 3.66 -0.09 7.57
C VAL A 31 2.14 0.05 7.55
N ILE A 32 1.40 -1.07 7.48
CA ILE A 32 -0.06 -1.00 7.47
C ILE A 32 -0.62 -0.47 8.80
N GLY A 33 0.03 -0.81 9.91
CA GLY A 33 -0.32 -0.27 11.22
C GLY A 33 -0.17 1.25 11.29
N ILE A 34 0.93 1.78 10.79
CA ILE A 34 1.18 3.22 10.72
C ILE A 34 0.12 3.90 9.85
N ILE A 35 -0.17 3.35 8.68
CA ILE A 35 -1.14 3.92 7.74
C ILE A 35 -2.53 3.96 8.36
N ARG A 36 -2.99 2.84 8.93
CA ARG A 36 -4.32 2.78 9.55
C ARG A 36 -4.43 3.73 10.74
N SER A 37 -3.42 3.76 11.59
CA SER A 37 -3.39 4.67 12.74
C SER A 37 -3.45 6.13 12.31
N SER A 38 -2.74 6.50 11.25
CA SER A 38 -2.75 7.88 10.76
C SER A 38 -4.11 8.28 10.19
N ILE A 39 -4.77 7.37 9.47
CA ILE A 39 -6.11 7.64 8.93
C ILE A 39 -7.12 7.77 10.07
N ILE A 40 -7.07 6.89 11.06
CA ILE A 40 -7.96 6.94 12.23
C ILE A 40 -7.75 8.24 13.01
N GLU A 41 -6.51 8.63 13.23
CA GLU A 41 -6.18 9.84 13.96
C GLU A 41 -6.66 11.12 13.26
N TYR A 42 -6.49 11.18 11.94
CA TYR A 42 -6.85 12.35 11.15
C TYR A 42 -8.33 12.39 10.74
N CYS A 43 -8.90 11.25 10.34
CA CYS A 43 -10.25 11.18 9.75
C CYS A 43 -11.27 10.45 10.63
N GLY A 44 -10.83 9.60 11.56
CA GLY A 44 -11.69 8.80 12.42
C GLY A 44 -11.90 7.37 11.91
N PHE A 45 -12.48 6.52 12.76
CA PHE A 45 -12.69 5.11 12.48
C PHE A 45 -13.62 4.87 11.28
N LYS A 46 -14.70 5.65 11.18
CA LYS A 46 -15.67 5.51 10.10
C LYS A 46 -15.02 5.74 8.74
N GLU A 47 -14.26 6.80 8.61
CA GLU A 47 -13.58 7.14 7.36
C GLU A 47 -12.49 6.12 7.02
N CYS A 48 -11.77 5.60 8.02
CA CYS A 48 -10.79 4.55 7.82
C CYS A 48 -11.46 3.27 7.31
N ALA A 49 -12.59 2.88 7.89
CA ALA A 49 -13.35 1.71 7.45
C ALA A 49 -13.84 1.87 6.00
N THR A 50 -14.32 3.07 5.63
CA THR A 50 -14.76 3.38 4.27
C THR A 50 -13.60 3.33 3.28
N ALA A 51 -12.45 3.88 3.66
CA ALA A 51 -11.24 3.85 2.83
C ALA A 51 -10.72 2.44 2.61
N ASN A 52 -10.89 1.58 3.61
CA ASN A 52 -10.45 0.18 3.59
C ASN A 52 -9.04 0.04 3.02
N PRO A 53 -8.04 0.66 3.65
CA PRO A 53 -6.68 0.66 3.12
C PRO A 53 -6.09 -0.75 3.12
N TRP A 54 -5.49 -1.12 2.01
CA TRP A 54 -4.89 -2.43 1.84
C TRP A 54 -3.49 -2.28 1.24
N LEU A 55 -2.49 -2.81 1.94
CA LEU A 55 -1.11 -2.79 1.45
C LEU A 55 -0.92 -3.90 0.41
N ILE A 56 -0.68 -3.49 -0.83
CA ILE A 56 -0.48 -4.43 -1.93
C ILE A 56 0.95 -4.94 -1.93
N ASP A 57 1.91 -4.03 -1.78
CA ASP A 57 3.34 -4.38 -1.81
C ASP A 57 4.11 -3.30 -1.06
N TYR A 58 5.21 -3.71 -0.44
CA TYR A 58 6.14 -2.79 0.22
C TYR A 58 7.54 -3.41 0.24
N SER A 59 8.50 -2.69 -0.34
CA SER A 59 9.90 -3.10 -0.32
C SER A 59 10.80 -1.88 -0.54
N ASN A 60 11.96 -1.88 0.10
CA ASN A 60 12.97 -0.82 -0.05
C ASN A 60 12.43 0.59 0.20
N GLY A 61 11.53 0.73 1.17
CA GLY A 61 10.94 2.02 1.52
C GLY A 61 9.83 2.49 0.59
N MET A 62 9.48 1.73 -0.43
CA MET A 62 8.45 2.08 -1.41
C MET A 62 7.33 1.06 -1.39
N GLY A 63 6.10 1.53 -1.52
CA GLY A 63 4.94 0.64 -1.48
C GLY A 63 3.76 1.12 -2.31
N ILE A 64 2.79 0.23 -2.42
CA ILE A 64 1.53 0.46 -3.11
C ILE A 64 0.40 0.20 -2.13
N LEU A 65 -0.46 1.20 -1.96
CA LEU A 65 -1.64 1.12 -1.10
C LEU A 65 -2.89 1.16 -1.95
N ARG A 66 -3.83 0.25 -1.69
CA ARG A 66 -5.14 0.26 -2.34
C ARG A 66 -6.16 0.89 -1.40
N VAL A 67 -6.90 1.87 -1.88
CA VAL A 67 -7.95 2.55 -1.11
C VAL A 67 -9.20 2.76 -1.97
N GLU A 68 -10.33 3.00 -1.32
CA GLU A 68 -11.56 3.36 -2.00
C GLU A 68 -11.42 4.75 -2.65
N ARG A 69 -11.93 4.90 -3.86
CA ARG A 69 -11.75 6.10 -4.69
C ARG A 69 -12.11 7.41 -3.99
N THR A 70 -13.23 7.44 -3.27
CA THR A 70 -13.72 8.66 -2.63
C THR A 70 -12.87 9.10 -1.43
N GLN A 71 -12.03 8.20 -0.90
CA GLN A 71 -11.22 8.47 0.28
C GLN A 71 -9.75 8.79 -0.04
N VAL A 72 -9.39 8.87 -1.32
CA VAL A 72 -8.00 9.11 -1.74
C VAL A 72 -7.42 10.37 -1.12
N ASP A 73 -8.14 11.48 -1.17
CA ASP A 73 -7.65 12.76 -0.64
C ASP A 73 -7.47 12.71 0.88
N ASN A 74 -8.40 12.08 1.59
CA ASN A 74 -8.31 11.89 3.03
C ASN A 74 -7.09 11.03 3.42
N VAL A 75 -6.85 9.96 2.66
CA VAL A 75 -5.70 9.08 2.90
C VAL A 75 -4.39 9.82 2.62
N LYS A 76 -4.31 10.57 1.52
CA LYS A 76 -3.12 11.37 1.21
C LYS A 76 -2.81 12.38 2.31
N ALA A 77 -3.82 13.10 2.77
CA ALA A 77 -3.67 14.07 3.86
C ALA A 77 -3.20 13.40 5.15
N SER A 78 -3.78 12.24 5.49
CA SER A 78 -3.41 11.48 6.68
C SER A 78 -1.95 11.04 6.65
N LEU A 79 -1.48 10.55 5.50
CA LEU A 79 -0.09 10.10 5.35
C LEU A 79 0.92 11.24 5.47
N ILE A 80 0.58 12.41 4.95
CA ILE A 80 1.44 13.60 5.04
C ILE A 80 1.60 14.05 6.50
N MET A 81 0.57 13.85 7.32
CA MET A 81 0.58 14.27 8.73
C MET A 81 1.40 13.37 9.64
N VAL A 82 1.85 12.21 9.19
CA VAL A 82 2.68 11.31 9.99
C VAL A 82 4.07 11.92 10.15
N SER A 83 4.51 12.13 11.39
CA SER A 83 5.81 12.74 11.68
C SER A 83 6.74 11.88 12.52
N HIS A 84 6.19 10.97 13.32
CA HIS A 84 6.96 10.13 14.24
C HIS A 84 6.40 8.71 14.29
N TYR A 85 7.30 7.75 14.48
CA TYR A 85 6.97 6.36 14.75
C TYR A 85 7.97 5.82 15.78
N LYS A 86 7.44 5.32 16.91
CA LYS A 86 8.26 4.80 18.02
C LYS A 86 9.41 5.75 18.39
N ARG A 87 9.09 7.05 18.55
CA ARG A 87 10.03 8.13 18.93
C ARG A 87 11.05 8.49 17.86
N ASN A 88 11.03 7.85 16.70
CA ASN A 88 11.90 8.21 15.58
C ASN A 88 11.13 9.03 14.54
N PRO A 89 11.78 9.98 13.90
CA PRO A 89 11.13 10.73 12.83
C PRO A 89 10.85 9.82 11.64
N ILE A 90 9.68 10.01 11.04
CA ILE A 90 9.27 9.30 9.83
C ILE A 90 8.61 10.29 8.88
N ASN A 91 8.81 10.09 7.60
CA ASN A 91 8.16 10.89 6.58
C ASN A 91 7.59 9.96 5.51
N ILE A 92 6.31 10.14 5.19
CA ILE A 92 5.64 9.37 4.15
C ILE A 92 5.29 10.32 3.01
N ARG A 93 5.81 10.03 1.84
CA ARG A 93 5.57 10.81 0.63
C ARG A 93 4.72 10.01 -0.34
N VAL A 94 3.57 10.57 -0.73
CA VAL A 94 2.74 9.99 -1.78
C VAL A 94 3.30 10.43 -3.13
N MET A 95 3.74 9.46 -3.93
CA MET A 95 4.36 9.72 -5.22
C MET A 95 3.34 9.93 -6.33
N GLY A 96 2.21 9.22 -6.23
CA GLY A 96 1.16 9.35 -7.23
C GLY A 96 0.02 8.38 -7.00
N VAL A 97 -1.03 8.55 -7.79
CA VAL A 97 -2.26 7.76 -7.73
C VAL A 97 -2.60 7.24 -9.11
N SER A 98 -3.07 6.01 -9.20
CA SER A 98 -3.52 5.42 -10.45
C SER A 98 -4.71 4.50 -10.22
N ASN A 99 -5.42 4.19 -11.27
CA ASN A 99 -6.52 3.23 -11.24
C ASN A 99 -6.06 1.77 -11.48
N SER A 100 -4.76 1.53 -11.71
CA SER A 100 -4.24 0.19 -11.89
C SER A 100 -2.84 0.02 -11.28
N ILE A 101 -2.57 -1.18 -10.77
CA ILE A 101 -1.26 -1.54 -10.21
C ILE A 101 -0.17 -1.47 -11.27
N LYS A 102 -0.49 -1.91 -12.48
CA LYS A 102 0.45 -1.88 -13.60
C LYS A 102 0.96 -0.47 -13.87
N ASN A 103 0.06 0.50 -13.93
CA ASN A 103 0.40 1.90 -14.19
C ASN A 103 1.20 2.50 -13.03
N ILE A 104 0.86 2.18 -11.79
CA ILE A 104 1.60 2.64 -10.60
C ILE A 104 3.05 2.15 -10.65
N ARG A 105 3.26 0.88 -10.91
CA ARG A 105 4.61 0.31 -10.98
C ARG A 105 5.44 0.93 -12.09
N LYS A 106 4.82 1.11 -13.25
CA LYS A 106 5.50 1.67 -14.42
C LYS A 106 5.87 3.14 -14.24
N LYS A 107 4.93 3.96 -13.74
CA LYS A 107 5.12 5.42 -13.64
C LYS A 107 5.93 5.87 -12.42
N PHE A 108 5.71 5.24 -11.27
CA PHE A 108 6.21 5.77 -10.00
C PHE A 108 7.28 4.91 -9.37
N LEU A 109 7.20 3.60 -9.52
CA LEU A 109 8.18 2.68 -8.94
C LEU A 109 9.22 2.21 -9.96
N HIS A 110 9.02 2.48 -11.23
CA HIS A 110 9.92 2.09 -12.33
C HIS A 110 10.22 0.58 -12.34
N VAL A 111 9.26 -0.21 -11.88
CA VAL A 111 9.38 -1.67 -11.83
C VAL A 111 8.51 -2.28 -12.92
N PRO A 112 9.04 -3.21 -13.75
CA PRO A 112 8.22 -3.91 -14.74
C PRO A 112 7.10 -4.69 -14.06
N HIS A 113 5.93 -4.66 -14.67
CA HIS A 113 4.81 -5.44 -14.18
C HIS A 113 5.04 -6.93 -14.46
N GLU A 114 5.00 -7.74 -13.40
CA GLU A 114 5.09 -9.19 -13.52
C GLU A 114 3.74 -9.83 -13.17
N PRO A 115 3.30 -10.84 -13.93
CA PRO A 115 2.13 -11.63 -13.53
C PRO A 115 2.33 -12.27 -12.17
N TYR A 116 1.26 -12.35 -11.39
CA TYR A 116 1.30 -12.85 -10.01
C TYR A 116 1.92 -14.26 -9.89
N TYR A 117 1.59 -15.15 -10.82
CA TYR A 117 2.14 -16.50 -10.80
C TYR A 117 3.67 -16.54 -10.94
N LYS A 118 4.25 -15.62 -11.71
CA LYS A 118 5.72 -15.52 -11.83
C LYS A 118 6.37 -15.07 -10.52
N ILE A 119 5.74 -14.16 -9.82
CA ILE A 119 6.20 -13.69 -8.52
C ILE A 119 6.23 -14.83 -7.52
N ILE A 120 5.17 -15.64 -7.47
CA ILE A 120 5.08 -16.81 -6.59
C ILE A 120 6.18 -17.83 -6.92
N GLN A 121 6.39 -18.12 -8.20
CA GLN A 121 7.42 -19.07 -8.63
C GLN A 121 8.82 -18.59 -8.20
N ARG A 122 9.11 -17.30 -8.38
CA ARG A 122 10.38 -16.71 -7.96
C ARG A 122 10.58 -16.84 -6.46
N LYS A 123 9.58 -16.50 -5.67
CA LYS A 123 9.65 -16.63 -4.21
C LYS A 123 9.88 -18.06 -3.75
N LYS A 124 9.24 -19.04 -4.38
CA LYS A 124 9.46 -20.46 -4.08
C LYS A 124 10.90 -20.88 -4.36
N ARG A 125 11.48 -20.46 -5.49
CA ARG A 125 12.87 -20.75 -5.83
C ARG A 125 13.85 -20.14 -4.82
N GLU A 126 13.63 -18.89 -4.46
CA GLU A 126 14.45 -18.21 -3.46
C GLU A 126 14.42 -18.93 -2.12
N TYR A 127 13.24 -19.36 -1.68
CA TYR A 127 13.08 -20.13 -0.45
C TYR A 127 13.84 -21.46 -0.49
N GLN A 128 13.71 -22.21 -1.59
CA GLN A 128 14.43 -23.48 -1.77
C GLN A 128 15.93 -23.27 -1.80
N ASN A 129 16.42 -22.22 -2.43
CA ASN A 129 17.85 -21.90 -2.46
C ASN A 129 18.38 -21.57 -1.08
N LYS A 130 17.60 -20.85 -0.27
CA LYS A 130 17.98 -20.58 1.14
C LYS A 130 18.08 -21.85 1.96
N LEU A 131 17.17 -22.80 1.76
CA LEU A 131 17.20 -24.09 2.45
C LEU A 131 18.44 -24.91 2.09
N LYS A 132 18.89 -24.85 0.82
CA LYS A 132 20.09 -25.58 0.37
C LYS A 132 21.39 -25.01 0.92
N LYS A 133 21.39 -23.75 1.37
CA LYS A 133 22.60 -23.09 1.93
C LYS A 133 22.76 -23.27 3.43
N GLN A 134 21.82 -23.93 4.07
CA GLN A 134 21.88 -24.22 5.51
C GLN A 134 22.57 -25.55 5.81
#